data_985a046359d117c7b5fba307ccf81712
#
_entry.id   985a046359d117c7b5fba307ccf81712
#
_cell.length_a   1.000
_cell.length_b   1.000
_cell.length_c   1.000
_cell.angle_alpha   90.00
_cell.angle_beta   90.00
_cell.angle_gamma   90.00
#
_symmetry.space_group_name_H-M   'P 1'
#
loop_
_entity.id
_entity.type
_entity.pdbx_description
1 polymer ?
#
loop_
_entity_poly.entity_id
_entity_poly.type
_entity_poly.pdbx_seq_one_letter_code
_entity_poly.pdbx_strand_id
1 'polypeptide(L)'
;QWSSIVNKVFELIRNNDKLLRYISNAAPNPYDEVANSWSDIYLKNVFPMPREADSVGDQKTFVNVYMGYSNPPEGNPYFSEDFLYIEVGCYLDCWPLENGEVRPYSVCSMIDAMIDNKTIGDMSIKKVTPLSTKVIRFGDMYYGYRMIYSLSNMGGVDCG
;
A
#
# COMPACT_ATOMS: atom_id res chain seq x y z
N GLN A 1 14.83 -7.71 -6.55
CA GLN A 1 14.73 -7.47 -5.11
C GLN A 1 13.51 -6.60 -4.76
N TRP A 2 13.46 -5.39 -5.28
CA TRP A 2 12.31 -4.51 -5.05
C TRP A 2 11.03 -5.09 -5.66
N SER A 3 11.11 -5.65 -6.84
CA SER A 3 9.96 -6.30 -7.47
C SER A 3 9.40 -7.42 -6.61
N SER A 4 10.25 -8.17 -5.93
CA SER A 4 9.81 -9.25 -5.04
C SER A 4 9.02 -8.69 -3.85
N ILE A 5 9.45 -7.57 -3.29
CA ILE A 5 8.77 -6.92 -2.17
C ILE A 5 7.40 -6.40 -2.61
N VAL A 6 7.34 -5.70 -3.73
CA VAL A 6 6.09 -5.18 -4.29
C VAL A 6 5.14 -6.33 -4.60
N ASN A 7 5.62 -7.39 -5.22
CA ASN A 7 4.81 -8.57 -5.54
C ASN A 7 4.30 -9.26 -4.28
N LYS A 8 5.09 -9.27 -3.21
CA LYS A 8 4.63 -9.83 -1.92
C LYS A 8 3.49 -9.00 -1.34
N VAL A 9 3.59 -7.69 -1.40
CA VAL A 9 2.50 -6.81 -0.96
C VAL A 9 1.24 -7.08 -1.78
N PHE A 10 1.38 -7.21 -3.08
CA PHE A 10 0.24 -7.52 -3.95
C PHE A 10 -0.37 -8.90 -3.65
N GLU A 11 0.43 -9.89 -3.33
CA GLU A 11 -0.05 -11.20 -2.91
C GLU A 11 -0.89 -11.10 -1.64
N LEU A 12 -0.44 -10.31 -0.68
CA LEU A 12 -1.18 -10.07 0.55
C LEU A 12 -2.52 -9.37 0.29
N ILE A 13 -2.52 -8.35 -0.56
CA ILE A 13 -3.74 -7.65 -0.95
C ILE A 13 -4.69 -8.62 -1.67
N ARG A 14 -4.18 -9.38 -2.62
CA ARG A 14 -4.95 -10.33 -3.42
C ARG A 14 -5.66 -11.36 -2.56
N ASN A 15 -5.04 -11.79 -1.47
CA ASN A 15 -5.56 -12.82 -0.59
C ASN A 15 -6.49 -12.28 0.50
N ASN A 16 -6.75 -10.98 0.52
CA ASN A 16 -7.63 -10.35 1.50
C ASN A 16 -8.93 -9.90 0.83
N ASP A 17 -9.96 -10.71 0.93
CA ASP A 17 -11.24 -10.45 0.25
C ASP A 17 -11.90 -9.14 0.71
N LYS A 18 -11.91 -8.86 1.99
CA LYS A 18 -12.48 -7.60 2.51
C LYS A 18 -11.75 -6.39 1.93
N LEU A 19 -10.43 -6.44 1.91
CA LEU A 19 -9.62 -5.35 1.37
C LEU A 19 -9.88 -5.13 -0.12
N LEU A 20 -9.96 -6.23 -0.90
CA LEU A 20 -10.27 -6.15 -2.32
C LEU A 20 -11.62 -5.47 -2.57
N ARG A 21 -12.62 -5.82 -1.76
CA ARG A 21 -13.95 -5.20 -1.89
C ARG A 21 -13.93 -3.72 -1.56
N TYR A 22 -13.22 -3.33 -0.51
CA TYR A 22 -13.11 -1.92 -0.11
C TYR A 22 -12.37 -1.09 -1.14
N ILE A 23 -11.41 -1.67 -1.84
CA ILE A 23 -10.65 -0.98 -2.89
C ILE A 23 -11.45 -0.92 -4.19
N SER A 24 -12.06 -2.02 -4.60
CA SER A 24 -12.64 -2.15 -5.94
C SER A 24 -14.08 -1.66 -6.05
N ASN A 25 -14.84 -1.70 -4.96
CA ASN A 25 -16.26 -1.36 -4.98
C ASN A 25 -16.48 0.02 -4.38
N ALA A 26 -17.02 0.93 -5.17
CA ALA A 26 -17.24 2.31 -4.76
C ALA A 26 -18.54 2.53 -3.96
N ALA A 27 -19.40 1.52 -3.89
CA ALA A 27 -20.68 1.63 -3.19
C ALA A 27 -20.49 1.88 -1.69
N PRO A 28 -21.44 2.58 -1.03
CA PRO A 28 -21.40 2.79 0.43
C PRO A 28 -21.32 1.50 1.24
N ASN A 29 -21.85 0.40 0.71
CA ASN A 29 -21.61 -0.93 1.21
C ASN A 29 -20.81 -1.71 0.16
N PRO A 30 -19.51 -1.98 0.40
CA PRO A 30 -18.69 -2.69 -0.59
C PRO A 30 -19.16 -4.09 -0.92
N TYR A 31 -20.04 -4.67 -0.11
CA TYR A 31 -20.59 -6.01 -0.33
C TYR A 31 -21.86 -6.01 -1.19
N ASP A 32 -22.40 -4.84 -1.53
CA ASP A 32 -23.56 -4.75 -2.43
C ASP A 32 -23.21 -5.04 -3.89
N GLU A 33 -21.93 -4.95 -4.23
CA GLU A 33 -21.46 -5.22 -5.58
C GLU A 33 -20.80 -6.60 -5.66
N VAL A 34 -20.75 -7.13 -6.86
CA VAL A 34 -20.08 -8.42 -7.12
C VAL A 34 -18.59 -8.29 -6.81
N ALA A 35 -18.02 -9.33 -6.24
CA ALA A 35 -16.58 -9.36 -5.97
C ALA A 35 -15.80 -9.34 -7.29
N ASN A 36 -14.81 -8.46 -7.35
CA ASN A 36 -13.94 -8.36 -8.51
C ASN A 36 -12.79 -9.35 -8.40
N SER A 37 -12.34 -9.88 -9.54
CA SER A 37 -11.14 -10.70 -9.60
C SER A 37 -9.90 -9.83 -9.57
N TRP A 38 -8.74 -10.42 -9.26
CA TRP A 38 -7.48 -9.69 -9.28
C TRP A 38 -7.20 -9.05 -10.65
N SER A 39 -7.53 -9.73 -11.74
CA SER A 39 -7.33 -9.20 -13.08
C SER A 39 -8.20 -7.98 -13.37
N ASP A 40 -9.30 -7.79 -12.65
CA ASP A 40 -10.14 -6.60 -12.79
C ASP A 40 -9.63 -5.42 -11.97
N ILE A 41 -8.73 -5.67 -11.03
CA ILE A 41 -8.24 -4.69 -10.06
C ILE A 41 -6.81 -4.24 -10.39
N TYR A 42 -5.96 -5.17 -10.83
CA TYR A 42 -4.58 -4.87 -11.11
C TYR A 42 -4.45 -3.90 -12.30
N LEU A 43 -3.71 -2.83 -12.08
CA LEU A 43 -3.53 -1.70 -13.02
C LEU A 43 -4.82 -0.92 -13.31
N LYS A 44 -5.85 -1.12 -12.48
CA LYS A 44 -7.09 -0.32 -12.52
C LYS A 44 -7.35 0.36 -11.18
N ASN A 45 -7.11 -0.35 -10.09
CA ASN A 45 -7.23 0.16 -8.73
C ASN A 45 -5.94 -0.01 -7.93
N VAL A 46 -5.07 -0.94 -8.33
CA VAL A 46 -3.82 -1.24 -7.63
C VAL A 46 -2.68 -1.13 -8.64
N PHE A 47 -1.67 -0.34 -8.28
CA PHE A 47 -0.59 0.02 -9.20
C PHE A 47 0.78 -0.21 -8.55
N PRO A 48 1.76 -0.75 -9.31
CA PRO A 48 3.15 -0.90 -8.84
C PRO A 48 4.00 0.35 -9.06
N MET A 49 3.36 1.51 -9.21
CA MET A 49 4.03 2.80 -9.44
C MET A 49 3.19 3.90 -8.82
N PRO A 50 3.79 5.09 -8.58
CA PRO A 50 2.99 6.25 -8.17
C PRO A 50 2.06 6.67 -9.31
N ARG A 51 0.80 6.92 -8.98
CA ARG A 51 -0.20 7.39 -9.93
C ARG A 51 -0.95 8.57 -9.34
N GLU A 52 -1.26 9.52 -10.18
CA GLU A 52 -2.13 10.65 -9.81
C GLU A 52 -3.59 10.29 -10.11
N ALA A 53 -4.51 10.95 -9.42
CA ALA A 53 -5.94 10.69 -9.56
C ALA A 53 -6.42 10.83 -11.01
N ASP A 54 -5.94 11.83 -11.73
CA ASP A 54 -6.36 12.08 -13.12
C ASP A 54 -6.02 10.92 -14.06
N SER A 55 -5.04 10.12 -13.70
CA SER A 55 -4.60 9.00 -14.53
C SER A 55 -5.32 7.69 -14.23
N VAL A 56 -6.15 7.64 -13.17
CA VAL A 56 -6.88 6.42 -12.81
C VAL A 56 -8.32 6.40 -13.34
N GLY A 57 -8.84 7.54 -13.80
CA GLY A 57 -10.16 7.62 -14.43
C GLY A 57 -11.29 7.81 -13.43
N ASP A 58 -12.16 6.82 -13.31
CA ASP A 58 -13.42 6.94 -12.59
C ASP A 58 -13.27 7.26 -11.09
N GLN A 59 -14.38 7.72 -10.50
CA GLN A 59 -14.48 8.01 -9.06
C GLN A 59 -14.34 6.71 -8.27
N LYS A 60 -13.16 6.49 -7.70
CA LYS A 60 -12.85 5.22 -7.05
C LYS A 60 -11.75 5.35 -6.00
N THR A 61 -11.42 4.22 -5.40
CA THR A 61 -10.25 4.05 -4.54
C THR A 61 -9.12 3.41 -5.33
N PHE A 62 -7.91 3.86 -5.10
CA PHE A 62 -6.73 3.23 -5.69
C PHE A 62 -5.60 3.11 -4.68
N VAL A 63 -4.72 2.15 -4.92
CA VAL A 63 -3.56 1.88 -4.07
C VAL A 63 -2.32 1.82 -4.95
N ASN A 64 -1.32 2.62 -4.60
CA ASN A 64 -0.01 2.60 -5.24
C ASN A 64 0.99 1.91 -4.30
N VAL A 65 1.78 1.00 -4.83
CA VAL A 65 2.83 0.32 -4.09
C VAL A 65 4.12 0.45 -4.87
N TYR A 66 5.13 1.09 -4.28
CA TYR A 66 6.40 1.27 -4.95
C TYR A 66 7.55 1.40 -3.95
N MET A 67 8.76 1.35 -4.47
CA MET A 67 9.96 1.32 -3.66
C MET A 67 10.82 2.55 -3.92
N GLY A 68 11.57 2.94 -2.92
CA GLY A 68 12.64 3.90 -3.01
C GLY A 68 13.75 3.51 -2.05
N TYR A 69 14.83 4.26 -2.05
CA TYR A 69 15.88 4.03 -1.07
C TYR A 69 16.54 5.35 -0.67
N SER A 70 17.11 5.36 0.52
CA SER A 70 17.95 6.46 0.96
C SER A 70 19.41 6.17 0.63
N ASN A 71 20.18 7.21 0.35
CA ASN A 71 21.62 7.07 0.25
C ASN A 71 22.18 6.60 1.59
N PRO A 72 23.23 5.76 1.59
CA PRO A 72 23.88 5.39 2.83
C PRO A 72 24.35 6.63 3.58
N PRO A 73 24.32 6.63 4.91
CA PRO A 73 24.93 7.70 5.67
C PRO A 73 26.38 7.90 5.27
N GLU A 74 26.81 9.14 5.24
CA GLU A 74 28.20 9.46 4.92
C GLU A 74 29.16 8.65 5.83
N GLY A 75 30.11 7.97 5.21
CA GLY A 75 31.08 7.14 5.93
C GLY A 75 30.63 5.73 6.21
N ASN A 76 29.40 5.33 5.81
CA ASN A 76 28.95 3.95 6.01
C ASN A 76 28.29 3.39 4.75
N PRO A 77 29.09 2.91 3.79
CA PRO A 77 28.56 2.38 2.53
C PRO A 77 27.77 1.07 2.67
N TYR A 78 27.81 0.43 3.85
CA TYR A 78 27.13 -0.84 4.08
C TYR A 78 25.70 -0.67 4.59
N PHE A 79 25.29 0.54 4.94
CA PHE A 79 23.95 0.83 5.40
C PHE A 79 23.15 1.45 4.27
N SER A 80 22.28 0.65 3.67
CA SER A 80 21.23 1.15 2.79
C SER A 80 19.89 0.77 3.37
N GLU A 81 18.98 1.73 3.45
CA GLU A 81 17.59 1.48 3.80
C GLU A 81 16.74 1.55 2.55
N ASP A 82 15.99 0.51 2.31
CA ASP A 82 14.93 0.53 1.30
C ASP A 82 13.65 1.05 1.95
N PHE A 83 12.92 1.86 1.21
CA PHE A 83 11.62 2.34 1.66
C PHE A 83 10.52 1.75 0.80
N LEU A 84 9.50 1.24 1.48
CA LEU A 84 8.27 0.79 0.86
C LEU A 84 7.24 1.90 1.03
N TYR A 85 6.70 2.37 -0.08
CA TYR A 85 5.64 3.37 -0.11
C TYR A 85 4.34 2.70 -0.49
N ILE A 86 3.31 2.91 0.34
CA ILE A 86 1.95 2.47 0.03
C ILE A 86 1.05 3.68 0.14
N GLU A 87 0.45 4.05 -0.97
CA GLU A 87 -0.46 5.20 -1.04
C GLU A 87 -1.88 4.71 -1.27
N VAL A 88 -2.81 5.24 -0.51
CA VAL A 88 -4.23 4.97 -0.65
C VAL A 88 -4.92 6.27 -1.01
N GLY A 89 -5.41 6.38 -2.24
CA GLY A 89 -6.16 7.52 -2.71
C GLY A 89 -7.64 7.16 -2.86
N CYS A 90 -8.51 8.06 -2.46
CA CYS A 90 -9.95 7.79 -2.47
C CYS A 90 -10.73 9.04 -2.85
N TYR A 91 -11.65 8.90 -3.79
CA TYR A 91 -12.57 9.97 -4.14
C TYR A 91 -13.40 10.35 -2.91
N LEU A 92 -13.53 11.65 -2.62
CA LEU A 92 -14.15 12.11 -1.36
C LEU A 92 -15.55 11.54 -1.13
N ASP A 93 -16.37 11.43 -2.17
CA ASP A 93 -17.71 10.87 -2.03
C ASP A 93 -17.72 9.39 -1.66
N CYS A 94 -16.61 8.69 -1.84
CA CYS A 94 -16.46 7.28 -1.49
C CYS A 94 -15.91 7.05 -0.08
N TRP A 95 -15.58 8.12 0.64
CA TRP A 95 -15.01 8.00 1.98
C TRP A 95 -15.99 7.41 3.01
N PRO A 96 -17.23 7.97 3.18
CA PRO A 96 -18.14 7.43 4.20
C PRO A 96 -18.77 6.13 3.74
N LEU A 97 -18.79 5.14 4.64
CA LEU A 97 -19.47 3.87 4.44
C LEU A 97 -20.73 3.81 5.28
N GLU A 98 -21.72 3.04 4.83
CA GLU A 98 -23.00 2.95 5.54
C GLU A 98 -22.91 2.29 6.91
N ASN A 99 -21.85 1.47 7.15
CA ASN A 99 -21.60 0.84 8.44
C ASN A 99 -20.92 1.76 9.46
N GLY A 100 -20.66 3.02 9.09
CA GLY A 100 -20.00 4.00 9.94
C GLY A 100 -18.48 4.03 9.81
N GLU A 101 -17.88 3.09 9.10
CA GLU A 101 -16.44 3.14 8.79
C GLU A 101 -16.15 4.26 7.78
N VAL A 102 -14.90 4.66 7.72
CA VAL A 102 -14.39 5.60 6.73
C VAL A 102 -13.44 4.83 5.84
N ARG A 103 -13.76 4.74 4.56
CA ARG A 103 -13.09 3.84 3.62
C ARG A 103 -11.56 3.92 3.65
N PRO A 104 -10.92 5.08 3.48
CA PRO A 104 -9.45 5.11 3.48
C PRO A 104 -8.85 4.75 4.84
N TYR A 105 -9.53 5.00 5.95
CA TYR A 105 -9.04 4.58 7.25
C TYR A 105 -9.04 3.05 7.35
N SER A 106 -10.11 2.43 6.92
CA SER A 106 -10.23 0.96 6.95
C SER A 106 -9.23 0.30 6.01
N VAL A 107 -9.06 0.86 4.81
CA VAL A 107 -8.08 0.34 3.84
C VAL A 107 -6.66 0.44 4.41
N CYS A 108 -6.28 1.60 4.95
CA CYS A 108 -4.97 1.78 5.55
C CYS A 108 -4.73 0.82 6.73
N SER A 109 -5.74 0.66 7.58
CA SER A 109 -5.62 -0.25 8.73
C SER A 109 -5.43 -1.70 8.30
N MET A 110 -6.15 -2.15 7.29
CA MET A 110 -6.01 -3.50 6.77
C MET A 110 -4.63 -3.72 6.14
N ILE A 111 -4.15 -2.75 5.38
CA ILE A 111 -2.82 -2.82 4.78
C ILE A 111 -1.75 -2.85 5.87
N ASP A 112 -1.83 -1.94 6.83
CA ASP A 112 -0.85 -1.88 7.91
C ASP A 112 -0.78 -3.19 8.70
N ALA A 113 -1.92 -3.82 8.95
CA ALA A 113 -1.97 -5.11 9.63
C ALA A 113 -1.32 -6.24 8.83
N MET A 114 -1.28 -6.13 7.50
CA MET A 114 -0.62 -7.12 6.64
C MET A 114 0.90 -6.92 6.57
N ILE A 115 1.36 -5.69 6.75
CA ILE A 115 2.77 -5.33 6.59
C ILE A 115 3.47 -5.51 7.94
N ASP A 116 3.89 -6.72 8.24
CA ASP A 116 4.60 -7.01 9.47
C ASP A 116 5.88 -7.80 9.19
N ASN A 117 6.68 -7.98 10.23
CA ASN A 117 7.96 -8.66 10.14
C ASN A 117 7.83 -10.12 9.71
N LYS A 118 6.75 -10.79 10.07
CA LYS A 118 6.56 -12.20 9.71
C LYS A 118 6.27 -12.36 8.24
N THR A 119 5.48 -11.43 7.69
CA THR A 119 4.98 -11.59 6.34
C THR A 119 5.98 -11.14 5.29
N ILE A 120 6.58 -9.97 5.48
CA ILE A 120 7.56 -9.42 4.54
C ILE A 120 8.96 -9.94 4.88
N GLY A 121 9.24 -10.13 6.16
CA GLY A 121 10.54 -10.62 6.62
C GLY A 121 10.90 -12.01 6.14
N ASP A 122 9.91 -12.87 5.89
CA ASP A 122 10.14 -14.22 5.37
C ASP A 122 10.77 -14.21 3.97
N MET A 123 10.62 -13.15 3.23
CA MET A 123 11.18 -13.05 1.89
C MET A 123 12.67 -12.75 1.90
N SER A 124 13.13 -12.14 2.96
CA SER A 124 14.52 -11.77 3.14
C SER A 124 14.68 -11.37 4.59
N ILE A 125 15.88 -11.31 5.01
CA ILE A 125 16.30 -10.97 6.34
C ILE A 125 16.14 -9.47 6.64
N LYS A 126 15.03 -8.90 6.22
CA LYS A 126 14.75 -7.47 6.40
C LYS A 126 13.78 -7.24 7.55
N LYS A 127 14.08 -6.21 8.31
CA LYS A 127 13.20 -5.72 9.35
C LYS A 127 12.30 -4.62 8.77
N VAL A 128 11.00 -4.75 8.97
CA VAL A 128 10.03 -3.76 8.54
C VAL A 128 9.71 -2.82 9.69
N THR A 129 9.88 -1.53 9.47
CA THR A 129 9.62 -0.50 10.48
C THR A 129 8.71 0.57 9.89
N PRO A 130 7.51 0.78 10.47
CA PRO A 130 6.67 1.90 10.02
C PRO A 130 7.35 3.23 10.39
N LEU A 131 7.40 4.15 9.44
CA LEU A 131 8.01 5.47 9.63
C LEU A 131 6.99 6.58 9.76
N SER A 132 6.02 6.64 8.86
CA SER A 132 5.04 7.72 8.87
C SER A 132 3.81 7.35 8.07
N THR A 133 2.70 8.03 8.41
CA THR A 133 1.47 8.03 7.62
C THR A 133 1.05 9.48 7.49
N LYS A 134 0.95 9.97 6.27
CA LYS A 134 0.66 11.37 5.99
C LYS A 134 -0.56 11.51 5.09
N VAL A 135 -1.36 12.54 5.34
CA VAL A 135 -2.45 12.92 4.45
C VAL A 135 -1.86 13.47 3.15
N ILE A 136 -2.37 12.97 2.03
CA ILE A 136 -1.92 13.35 0.69
C ILE A 136 -3.13 13.75 -0.15
N ARG A 137 -2.97 14.83 -0.92
CA ARG A 137 -3.90 15.18 -1.98
C ARG A 137 -3.36 14.59 -3.29
N PHE A 138 -4.18 13.75 -3.92
CA PHE A 138 -3.79 13.10 -5.18
C PHE A 138 -4.36 13.81 -6.42
N GLY A 139 -5.23 14.76 -6.24
CA GLY A 139 -5.89 15.50 -7.31
C GLY A 139 -7.17 16.14 -6.81
N ASP A 140 -7.97 16.69 -7.72
CA ASP A 140 -9.26 17.25 -7.35
C ASP A 140 -10.18 16.15 -6.82
N MET A 141 -10.76 16.37 -5.63
CA MET A 141 -11.67 15.43 -4.98
C MET A 141 -11.01 14.11 -4.57
N TYR A 142 -9.68 13.96 -4.68
CA TYR A 142 -8.97 12.74 -4.29
C TYR A 142 -8.00 13.04 -3.17
N TYR A 143 -8.21 12.40 -2.04
CA TYR A 143 -7.36 12.50 -0.86
C TYR A 143 -7.17 11.11 -0.27
N GLY A 144 -6.17 10.98 0.55
CA GLY A 144 -5.91 9.74 1.26
C GLY A 144 -4.62 9.83 2.02
N TYR A 145 -3.86 8.74 2.01
CA TYR A 145 -2.70 8.61 2.88
C TYR A 145 -1.53 8.00 2.13
N ARG A 146 -0.33 8.44 2.51
CA ARG A 146 0.92 7.78 2.16
C ARG A 146 1.50 7.15 3.41
N MET A 147 1.65 5.83 3.38
CA MET A 147 2.32 5.06 4.43
C MET A 147 3.73 4.73 3.96
N ILE A 148 4.71 5.00 4.82
CA ILE A 148 6.12 4.77 4.50
C ILE A 148 6.68 3.78 5.52
N TYR A 149 7.30 2.72 5.01
CA TYR A 149 7.95 1.69 5.81
C TYR A 149 9.42 1.62 5.44
N SER A 150 10.28 1.47 6.44
CA SER A 150 11.69 1.19 6.25
C SER A 150 11.92 -0.32 6.26
N LEU A 151 12.71 -0.80 5.31
CA LEU A 151 13.10 -2.20 5.20
C LEU A 151 14.61 -2.28 5.38
N SER A 152 15.05 -2.47 6.61
CA SER A 152 16.46 -2.57 6.93
C SER A 152 16.98 -3.97 6.63
N ASN A 153 18.16 -4.06 6.03
CA ASN A 153 18.81 -5.33 5.81
C ASN A 153 19.47 -5.80 7.12
N MET A 154 18.92 -6.85 7.70
CA MET A 154 19.46 -7.43 8.94
C MET A 154 20.55 -8.48 8.70
N GLY A 155 20.64 -9.01 7.49
CA GLY A 155 21.55 -10.11 7.19
C GLY A 155 23.02 -9.75 7.30
N GLY A 156 23.37 -8.53 6.95
CA GLY A 156 24.73 -8.06 7.04
C GLY A 156 25.26 -7.96 8.48
N VAL A 157 24.34 -7.79 9.42
CA VAL A 157 24.69 -7.68 10.85
C VAL A 157 24.91 -9.05 11.46
N ASP A 158 24.16 -10.02 11.03
CA ASP A 158 24.17 -11.36 11.61
C ASP A 158 25.25 -12.27 11.01
N CYS A 159 25.92 -11.82 10.00
CA CYS A 159 27.00 -12.56 9.37
C CYS A 159 28.30 -12.53 10.13
N GLY A 160 28.28 -11.88 11.25
CA GLY A 160 29.43 -11.83 12.12
C GLY A 160 29.74 -13.14 12.78
#